data_a5f1bc474bd50494c2e150e1265a6f3a
#
_entry.id   a5f1bc474bd50494c2e150e1265a6f3a
#
_cell.length_a   1.000
_cell.length_b   1.000
_cell.length_c   1.000
_cell.angle_alpha   90.00
_cell.angle_beta   90.00
_cell.angle_gamma   90.00
#
_symmetry.space_group_name_H-M   'P 1'
#
loop_
_entity.id
_entity.type
_entity.pdbx_description
1 polymer ?
#
loop_
_entity_poly.entity_id
_entity_poly.type
_entity_poly.pdbx_seq_one_letter_code
_entity_poly.pdbx_strand_id
1 'polypeptide(L)'
;EITNPVQQLCTDAQQYMLFHDVLSNILQTIGEGYALQKQDILCRQAYHHDVPDDAEFLTRSYFRYFEGREFTEIRTFLILTQEAQKNQFIQYDPKRWLDFHSKVSKTDDILTEKHIRHRKLNKEEVSEYCHRFMAFQFRHGPFSMTNFKASDEYLRTGDRIIRSYPLVDIDEINLPSMIKPYTQMNINGYGIATDLLSFLTGVPYSDCVVFNQVIQIPGQRKLL
;
A
#
# COMPACT_ATOMS: atom_id res chain seq x y z
N GLU A 1 -2.69 -0.97 -8.73
CA GLU A 1 -3.38 -0.49 -7.54
C GLU A 1 -4.57 -1.39 -7.27
N ILE A 2 -4.79 -1.75 -6.02
CA ILE A 2 -5.93 -2.55 -5.58
C ILE A 2 -6.70 -1.80 -4.49
N THR A 3 -8.00 -2.06 -4.38
CA THR A 3 -8.75 -1.62 -3.21
C THR A 3 -8.40 -2.52 -2.03
N ASN A 4 -7.85 -1.94 -0.96
CA ASN A 4 -7.51 -2.73 0.21
C ASN A 4 -8.78 -3.30 0.85
N PRO A 5 -8.86 -4.63 1.07
CA PRO A 5 -10.04 -5.25 1.67
C PRO A 5 -10.42 -4.67 3.04
N VAL A 6 -9.45 -4.17 3.80
CA VAL A 6 -9.69 -3.48 5.08
C VAL A 6 -10.67 -2.32 4.94
N GLN A 7 -10.68 -1.63 3.81
CA GLN A 7 -11.64 -0.55 3.55
C GLN A 7 -13.08 -1.04 3.34
N GLN A 8 -13.24 -2.29 2.94
CA GLN A 8 -14.54 -2.88 2.62
C GLN A 8 -15.07 -3.78 3.74
N LEU A 9 -14.18 -4.34 4.56
CA LEU A 9 -14.44 -5.49 5.39
C LEU A 9 -13.97 -5.24 6.81
N CYS A 10 -14.77 -4.53 7.54
CA CYS A 10 -14.38 -4.05 8.86
C CYS A 10 -14.25 -5.13 9.93
N THR A 11 -14.75 -6.37 9.74
CA THR A 11 -15.00 -7.23 10.92
C THR A 11 -14.92 -8.74 10.71
N ASP A 12 -14.76 -9.24 9.51
CA ASP A 12 -14.81 -10.68 9.26
C ASP A 12 -13.40 -11.27 9.06
N ALA A 13 -12.95 -12.06 10.05
CA ALA A 13 -11.67 -12.75 9.99
C ALA A 13 -11.56 -13.71 8.78
N GLN A 14 -12.68 -14.29 8.33
CA GLN A 14 -12.67 -15.20 7.17
C GLN A 14 -12.30 -14.45 5.89
N GLN A 15 -12.72 -13.22 5.75
CA GLN A 15 -12.42 -12.42 4.55
C GLN A 15 -10.94 -12.01 4.50
N TYR A 16 -10.30 -11.80 5.64
CA TYR A 16 -8.86 -11.60 5.68
C TYR A 16 -8.10 -12.86 5.27
N MET A 17 -8.55 -14.03 5.71
CA MET A 17 -7.98 -15.30 5.28
C MET A 17 -8.14 -15.51 3.77
N LEU A 18 -9.31 -15.18 3.21
CA LEU A 18 -9.52 -15.23 1.76
C LEU A 18 -8.57 -14.31 1.00
N PHE A 19 -8.30 -13.12 1.52
CA PHE A 19 -7.34 -12.22 0.89
C PHE A 19 -5.91 -12.75 0.98
N HIS A 20 -5.54 -13.34 2.10
CA HIS A 20 -4.26 -14.04 2.25
C HIS A 20 -4.12 -15.17 1.22
N ASP A 21 -5.16 -15.97 1.03
CA ASP A 21 -5.19 -17.05 0.03
C ASP A 21 -5.04 -16.51 -1.40
N VAL A 22 -5.65 -15.37 -1.69
CA VAL A 22 -5.47 -14.70 -3.00
C VAL A 22 -4.01 -14.32 -3.24
N LEU A 23 -3.34 -13.71 -2.25
CA LEU A 23 -1.93 -13.37 -2.36
C LEU A 23 -1.05 -14.62 -2.52
N SER A 24 -1.37 -15.68 -1.79
CA SER A 24 -0.68 -16.98 -1.91
C SER A 24 -0.85 -17.59 -3.30
N ASN A 25 -2.05 -17.54 -3.87
CA ASN A 25 -2.32 -18.01 -5.23
C ASN A 25 -1.57 -17.19 -6.29
N ILE A 26 -1.50 -15.87 -6.11
CA ILE A 26 -0.70 -15.00 -6.98
C ILE A 26 0.77 -15.42 -6.92
N LEU A 27 1.33 -15.60 -5.72
CA LEU A 27 2.73 -16.03 -5.55
C LEU A 27 3.02 -17.37 -6.23
N GLN A 28 2.12 -18.36 -6.06
CA GLN A 28 2.26 -19.65 -6.73
C GLN A 28 2.20 -19.51 -8.25
N THR A 29 1.37 -18.63 -8.76
CA THR A 29 1.17 -18.41 -10.20
C THR A 29 2.36 -17.69 -10.84
N ILE A 30 2.94 -16.70 -10.18
CA ILE A 30 4.11 -15.99 -10.70
C ILE A 30 5.34 -16.89 -10.69
N GLY A 31 5.53 -17.70 -9.63
CA GLY A 31 6.58 -18.70 -9.54
C GLY A 31 7.97 -18.11 -9.37
N GLU A 32 8.98 -18.94 -9.66
CA GLU A 32 10.40 -18.60 -9.47
C GLU A 32 10.90 -17.51 -10.40
N GLY A 33 11.85 -16.70 -9.94
CA GLY A 33 12.46 -15.60 -10.70
C GLY A 33 11.64 -14.32 -10.71
N TYR A 34 10.63 -14.25 -9.83
CA TYR A 34 9.77 -13.08 -9.65
C TYR A 34 9.74 -12.62 -8.20
N ALA A 35 9.45 -11.36 -8.01
CA ALA A 35 9.14 -10.79 -6.71
C ALA A 35 7.77 -10.12 -6.75
N LEU A 36 6.97 -10.37 -5.72
CA LEU A 36 5.73 -9.65 -5.47
C LEU A 36 5.96 -8.71 -4.29
N GLN A 37 5.73 -7.44 -4.51
CA GLN A 37 5.75 -6.42 -3.48
C GLN A 37 4.33 -5.93 -3.23
N LYS A 38 3.89 -6.01 -1.99
CA LYS A 38 2.67 -5.37 -1.50
C LYS A 38 3.06 -4.13 -0.72
N GLN A 39 2.50 -3.02 -1.08
CA GLN A 39 2.76 -1.75 -0.42
C GLN A 39 1.44 -1.10 -0.03
N ASP A 40 1.28 -0.87 1.27
CA ASP A 40 0.15 -0.13 1.83
C ASP A 40 0.64 1.25 2.26
N ILE A 41 0.06 2.27 1.67
CA ILE A 41 0.34 3.67 1.98
C ILE A 41 -0.84 4.21 2.76
N LEU A 42 -0.61 4.53 4.02
CA LEU A 42 -1.58 5.16 4.90
C LEU A 42 -1.19 6.62 5.07
N CYS A 43 -1.99 7.50 4.51
CA CYS A 43 -1.67 8.94 4.49
C CYS A 43 -2.82 9.75 5.05
N ARG A 44 -2.50 10.72 5.91
CA ARG A 44 -3.49 11.65 6.44
C ARG A 44 -3.85 12.66 5.36
N GLN A 45 -5.13 12.71 5.01
CA GLN A 45 -5.71 13.61 4.01
C GLN A 45 -6.75 14.50 4.65
N ALA A 46 -6.95 15.69 4.09
CA ALA A 46 -8.12 16.49 4.39
C ALA A 46 -9.23 16.19 3.37
N TYR A 47 -10.43 16.04 3.85
CA TYR A 47 -11.58 15.82 2.98
C TYR A 47 -11.91 17.12 2.23
N HIS A 48 -11.88 17.06 0.91
CA HIS A 48 -12.31 18.10 0.01
C HIS A 48 -13.21 17.50 -1.06
N HIS A 49 -14.33 18.09 -1.29
CA HIS A 49 -15.23 17.66 -2.34
C HIS A 49 -15.86 18.86 -3.05
N ASP A 50 -15.72 18.87 -4.36
CA ASP A 50 -16.37 19.86 -5.20
C ASP A 50 -17.87 19.55 -5.25
N VAL A 51 -18.66 20.35 -4.57
CA VAL A 51 -20.11 20.20 -4.53
C VAL A 51 -20.70 20.90 -5.74
N PRO A 52 -21.45 20.20 -6.61
CA PRO A 52 -22.14 20.86 -7.72
C PRO A 52 -23.06 21.96 -7.23
N ASP A 53 -23.16 23.05 -8.00
CA ASP A 53 -24.00 24.22 -7.64
C ASP A 53 -25.49 23.88 -7.52
N ASP A 54 -25.93 22.86 -8.25
CA ASP A 54 -27.31 22.34 -8.28
C ASP A 54 -27.58 21.26 -7.22
N ALA A 55 -26.60 20.94 -6.37
CA ALA A 55 -26.76 19.92 -5.34
C ALA A 55 -27.89 20.28 -4.35
N GLU A 56 -28.67 19.28 -3.96
CA GLU A 56 -29.73 19.41 -2.97
C GLU A 56 -29.19 19.92 -1.63
N PHE A 57 -30.04 20.58 -0.86
CA PHE A 57 -29.68 21.19 0.42
C PHE A 57 -29.03 20.21 1.39
N LEU A 58 -29.57 18.97 1.52
CA LEU A 58 -29.02 17.97 2.42
C LEU A 58 -27.62 17.50 1.95
N THR A 59 -27.46 17.29 0.66
CA THR A 59 -26.16 16.92 0.04
C THR A 59 -25.12 18.00 0.30
N ARG A 60 -25.47 19.26 0.06
CA ARG A 60 -24.60 20.41 0.31
C ARG A 60 -24.22 20.55 1.78
N SER A 61 -25.18 20.36 2.68
CA SER A 61 -24.95 20.41 4.12
C SER A 61 -24.04 19.29 4.61
N TYR A 62 -24.21 18.08 4.05
CA TYR A 62 -23.38 16.93 4.33
C TYR A 62 -21.90 17.17 3.93
N PHE A 63 -21.65 17.60 2.70
CA PHE A 63 -20.30 17.88 2.25
C PHE A 63 -19.63 19.02 3.01
N ARG A 64 -20.38 20.09 3.32
CA ARG A 64 -19.88 21.19 4.16
C ARG A 64 -19.51 20.73 5.57
N TYR A 65 -20.24 19.76 6.12
CA TYR A 65 -19.93 19.22 7.44
C TYR A 65 -18.62 18.45 7.48
N PHE A 66 -18.26 17.78 6.39
CA PHE A 66 -17.01 17.01 6.30
C PHE A 66 -15.83 17.80 5.74
N GLU A 67 -16.09 18.98 5.15
CA GLU A 67 -15.04 19.80 4.54
C GLU A 67 -13.90 20.10 5.51
N GLY A 68 -12.68 19.85 5.07
CA GLY A 68 -11.45 20.07 5.84
C GLY A 68 -11.19 19.07 6.98
N ARG A 69 -12.10 18.11 7.23
CA ARG A 69 -11.85 17.07 8.24
C ARG A 69 -10.78 16.12 7.78
N GLU A 70 -9.86 15.80 8.68
CA GLU A 70 -8.80 14.84 8.41
C GLU A 70 -9.34 13.40 8.47
N PHE A 71 -8.87 12.58 7.53
CA PHE A 71 -9.07 11.14 7.51
C PHE A 71 -7.79 10.45 7.05
N THR A 72 -7.67 9.16 7.32
CA THR A 72 -6.56 8.35 6.80
C THR A 72 -6.99 7.67 5.52
N GLU A 73 -6.36 8.06 4.41
CA GLU A 73 -6.49 7.35 3.14
C GLU A 73 -5.56 6.16 3.12
N ILE A 74 -6.06 5.02 2.65
CA ILE A 74 -5.28 3.81 2.45
C ILE A 74 -5.23 3.52 0.96
N ARG A 75 -4.01 3.48 0.40
CA ARG A 75 -3.77 3.07 -0.99
C ARG A 75 -2.88 1.84 -0.99
N THR A 76 -3.29 0.81 -1.71
CA THR A 76 -2.54 -0.44 -1.79
C THR A 76 -2.08 -0.69 -3.20
N PHE A 77 -0.79 -0.95 -3.35
CA PHE A 77 -0.16 -1.29 -4.61
C PHE A 77 0.38 -2.72 -4.56
N LEU A 78 0.11 -3.48 -5.62
CA LEU A 78 0.81 -4.71 -5.91
C LEU A 78 1.79 -4.45 -7.05
N ILE A 79 3.06 -4.71 -6.80
CA ILE A 79 4.13 -4.48 -7.76
C ILE A 79 4.76 -5.84 -8.08
N LEU A 80 4.64 -6.25 -9.32
CA LEU A 80 5.27 -7.47 -9.82
C LEU A 80 6.58 -7.10 -10.51
N THR A 81 7.65 -7.75 -10.10
CA THR A 81 8.99 -7.52 -10.66
C THR A 81 9.59 -8.84 -11.11
N GLN A 82 10.22 -8.85 -12.26
CA GLN A 82 11.01 -9.97 -12.76
C GLN A 82 12.46 -9.79 -12.36
N GLU A 83 13.09 -10.83 -11.80
CA GLU A 83 14.48 -10.81 -11.39
C GLU A 83 15.41 -10.58 -12.60
N ALA A 84 16.38 -9.67 -12.46
CA ALA A 84 17.39 -9.45 -13.46
C ALA A 84 18.38 -10.63 -13.47
N GLN A 85 18.83 -11.02 -14.65
CA GLN A 85 19.91 -12.03 -14.77
C GLN A 85 21.21 -11.46 -14.23
N LYS A 86 21.88 -12.21 -13.34
CA LYS A 86 23.17 -11.80 -12.80
C LYS A 86 24.19 -11.67 -13.92
N ASN A 87 24.98 -10.61 -13.87
CA ASN A 87 26.10 -10.32 -14.79
C ASN A 87 25.73 -10.12 -16.27
N GLN A 88 24.47 -9.84 -16.58
CA GLN A 88 24.07 -9.44 -17.93
C GLN A 88 23.55 -8.00 -17.92
N PHE A 89 23.93 -7.25 -18.94
CA PHE A 89 23.26 -5.97 -19.22
C PHE A 89 21.78 -6.25 -19.49
N ILE A 90 20.91 -5.37 -19.02
CA ILE A 90 19.47 -5.46 -19.27
C ILE A 90 19.26 -5.36 -20.78
N GLN A 91 19.12 -6.50 -21.43
CA GLN A 91 18.73 -6.58 -22.83
C GLN A 91 17.27 -6.95 -22.95
N TYR A 92 16.60 -6.35 -23.93
CA TYR A 92 15.24 -6.72 -24.25
C TYR A 92 15.21 -8.16 -24.79
N ASP A 93 14.52 -9.05 -24.07
CA ASP A 93 14.25 -10.41 -24.50
C ASP A 93 12.73 -10.59 -24.70
N PRO A 94 12.29 -10.80 -25.95
CA PRO A 94 10.87 -10.97 -26.24
C PRO A 94 10.21 -12.14 -25.49
N LYS A 95 10.93 -13.23 -25.24
CA LYS A 95 10.37 -14.39 -24.55
C LYS A 95 10.12 -14.07 -23.06
N ARG A 96 11.07 -13.41 -22.43
CA ARG A 96 10.92 -12.95 -21.04
C ARG A 96 9.81 -11.91 -20.90
N TRP A 97 9.69 -11.04 -21.88
CA TRP A 97 8.62 -10.05 -21.95
C TRP A 97 7.22 -10.71 -22.04
N LEU A 98 7.08 -11.69 -22.92
CA LEU A 98 5.84 -12.45 -23.08
C LEU A 98 5.49 -13.24 -21.80
N ASP A 99 6.49 -13.87 -21.18
CA ASP A 99 6.28 -14.58 -19.91
C ASP A 99 5.84 -13.63 -18.80
N PHE A 100 6.51 -12.50 -18.65
CA PHE A 100 6.10 -11.45 -17.69
C PHE A 100 4.66 -10.99 -17.92
N HIS A 101 4.32 -10.70 -19.18
CA HIS A 101 2.94 -10.31 -19.56
C HIS A 101 1.92 -11.38 -19.21
N SER A 102 2.25 -12.65 -19.46
CA SER A 102 1.39 -13.78 -19.09
C SER A 102 1.15 -13.84 -17.57
N LYS A 103 2.21 -13.61 -16.77
CA LYS A 103 2.10 -13.59 -15.30
C LYS A 103 1.24 -12.42 -14.82
N VAL A 104 1.41 -11.23 -15.41
CA VAL A 104 0.56 -10.06 -15.11
C VAL A 104 -0.90 -10.35 -15.45
N SER A 105 -1.20 -10.95 -16.60
CA SER A 105 -2.58 -11.27 -16.99
C SER A 105 -3.20 -12.29 -16.05
N LYS A 106 -2.48 -13.34 -15.67
CA LYS A 106 -2.97 -14.33 -14.70
C LYS A 106 -3.22 -13.71 -13.32
N THR A 107 -2.40 -12.77 -12.90
CA THR A 107 -2.62 -12.03 -11.65
C THR A 107 -3.91 -11.20 -11.72
N ASP A 108 -4.14 -10.55 -12.84
CA ASP A 108 -5.36 -9.79 -13.14
C ASP A 108 -6.62 -10.68 -13.08
N ASP A 109 -6.53 -11.86 -13.71
CA ASP A 109 -7.62 -12.86 -13.72
C ASP A 109 -7.95 -13.34 -12.29
N ILE A 110 -6.93 -13.64 -11.47
CA ILE A 110 -7.11 -14.05 -10.07
C ILE A 110 -7.82 -12.95 -9.27
N LEU A 111 -7.37 -11.70 -9.39
CA LEU A 111 -7.98 -10.57 -8.68
C LEU A 111 -9.43 -10.35 -9.12
N THR A 112 -9.71 -10.49 -10.41
CA THR A 112 -11.07 -10.39 -10.98
C THR A 112 -11.97 -11.49 -10.47
N GLU A 113 -11.51 -12.75 -10.51
CA GLU A 113 -12.26 -13.92 -10.02
C GLU A 113 -12.65 -13.79 -8.54
N LYS A 114 -11.75 -13.23 -7.75
CA LYS A 114 -11.97 -13.01 -6.31
C LYS A 114 -12.65 -11.68 -5.98
N HIS A 115 -13.17 -10.98 -7.00
CA HIS A 115 -13.89 -9.71 -6.87
C HIS A 115 -13.10 -8.60 -6.15
N ILE A 116 -11.76 -8.65 -6.23
CA ILE A 116 -10.91 -7.57 -5.71
C ILE A 116 -10.84 -6.47 -6.76
N ARG A 117 -11.36 -5.31 -6.42
CA ARG A 117 -11.26 -4.14 -7.31
C ARG A 117 -9.80 -3.75 -7.50
N HIS A 118 -9.38 -3.70 -8.74
CA HIS A 118 -8.00 -3.36 -9.09
C HIS A 118 -7.93 -2.65 -10.43
N ARG A 119 -6.83 -1.98 -10.67
CA ARG A 119 -6.51 -1.35 -11.96
C ARG A 119 -5.01 -1.38 -12.21
N LYS A 120 -4.63 -1.50 -13.46
CA LYS A 120 -3.24 -1.31 -13.91
C LYS A 120 -2.96 0.18 -14.01
N LEU A 121 -1.83 0.61 -13.47
CA LEU A 121 -1.37 1.98 -13.64
C LEU A 121 -0.80 2.15 -15.04
N ASN A 122 -1.08 3.28 -15.67
CA ASN A 122 -0.44 3.67 -16.93
C ASN A 122 0.97 4.24 -16.66
N LYS A 123 1.70 4.60 -17.71
CA LYS A 123 3.08 5.07 -17.62
C LYS A 123 3.20 6.37 -16.80
N GLU A 124 2.29 7.29 -17.00
CA GLU A 124 2.24 8.58 -16.33
C GLU A 124 1.97 8.41 -14.83
N GLU A 125 1.00 7.56 -14.49
CA GLU A 125 0.65 7.22 -13.11
C GLU A 125 1.78 6.49 -12.38
N VAL A 126 2.48 5.59 -13.06
CA VAL A 126 3.68 4.91 -12.50
C VAL A 126 4.79 5.94 -12.26
N SER A 127 5.01 6.85 -13.19
CA SER A 127 6.01 7.92 -13.02
C SER A 127 5.66 8.82 -11.84
N GLU A 128 4.41 9.24 -11.73
CA GLU A 128 3.95 10.03 -10.59
C GLU A 128 4.10 9.27 -9.28
N TYR A 129 3.69 8.00 -9.25
CA TYR A 129 3.87 7.14 -8.07
C TYR A 129 5.34 7.08 -7.64
N CYS A 130 6.27 6.83 -8.58
CA CYS A 130 7.70 6.79 -8.29
C CYS A 130 8.22 8.11 -7.73
N HIS A 131 7.82 9.24 -8.32
CA HIS A 131 8.22 10.56 -7.84
C HIS A 131 7.68 10.84 -6.43
N ARG A 132 6.41 10.54 -6.16
CA ARG A 132 5.79 10.68 -4.84
C ARG A 132 6.46 9.78 -3.80
N PHE A 133 6.80 8.55 -4.19
CA PHE A 133 7.52 7.62 -3.33
C PHE A 133 8.91 8.14 -2.98
N MET A 134 9.67 8.62 -3.96
CA MET A 134 11.00 9.20 -3.73
C MET A 134 10.95 10.49 -2.91
N ALA A 135 9.94 11.34 -3.12
CA ALA A 135 9.71 12.53 -2.32
C ALA A 135 9.11 12.22 -0.93
N PHE A 136 8.63 10.98 -0.72
CA PHE A 136 7.84 10.56 0.43
C PHE A 136 6.64 11.49 0.70
N GLN A 137 5.96 11.88 -0.37
CA GLN A 137 4.86 12.84 -0.33
C GLN A 137 3.63 12.29 -1.03
N PHE A 138 2.79 11.63 -0.25
CA PHE A 138 1.58 10.94 -0.74
C PHE A 138 0.28 11.73 -0.55
N ARG A 139 0.33 12.87 0.11
CA ARG A 139 -0.84 13.76 0.21
C ARG A 139 -1.24 14.27 -1.17
N HIS A 140 -2.54 14.47 -1.37
CA HIS A 140 -3.05 15.14 -2.56
C HIS A 140 -2.46 16.54 -2.71
N GLY A 141 -2.24 16.96 -3.93
CA GLY A 141 -1.69 18.26 -4.27
C GLY A 141 -0.27 18.22 -4.85
N PRO A 142 0.29 19.39 -5.11
CA PRO A 142 1.64 19.49 -5.69
C PRO A 142 2.70 18.96 -4.73
N PHE A 143 3.73 18.35 -5.27
CA PHE A 143 4.90 17.91 -4.52
C PHE A 143 6.18 18.40 -5.17
N SER A 144 7.22 18.54 -4.37
CA SER A 144 8.53 18.97 -4.84
C SER A 144 9.59 17.99 -4.34
N MET A 145 10.46 17.57 -5.24
CA MET A 145 11.68 16.84 -4.90
C MET A 145 12.74 17.86 -4.48
N THR A 146 12.89 18.07 -3.19
CA THR A 146 13.87 19.00 -2.62
C THR A 146 14.96 18.26 -1.87
N ASN A 147 16.05 18.97 -1.63
CA ASN A 147 17.30 18.55 -0.99
C ASN A 147 17.21 17.31 -0.08
N PHE A 148 17.87 16.24 -0.50
CA PHE A 148 18.03 15.05 0.30
C PHE A 148 19.24 15.18 1.22
N LYS A 149 19.06 14.80 2.49
CA LYS A 149 20.14 14.59 3.44
C LYS A 149 20.00 13.20 4.04
N ALA A 150 21.07 12.43 4.01
CA ALA A 150 21.16 11.13 4.69
C ALA A 150 21.95 11.29 5.97
N SER A 151 21.50 10.69 7.04
CA SER A 151 22.21 10.48 8.29
C SER A 151 22.13 9.02 8.69
N ASP A 152 22.81 8.62 9.75
CA ASP A 152 22.78 7.24 10.24
C ASP A 152 21.41 6.84 10.79
N GLU A 153 20.56 7.81 11.18
CA GLU A 153 19.29 7.55 11.84
C GLU A 153 18.06 7.86 10.95
N TYR A 154 18.22 8.72 9.94
CA TYR A 154 17.09 9.16 9.12
C TYR A 154 17.50 9.69 7.75
N LEU A 155 16.54 9.69 6.85
CA LEU A 155 16.60 10.44 5.60
C LEU A 155 15.75 11.70 5.75
N ARG A 156 16.28 12.83 5.32
CA ARG A 156 15.53 14.08 5.25
C ARG A 156 15.32 14.48 3.81
N THR A 157 14.07 14.75 3.45
CA THR A 157 13.70 15.31 2.14
C THR A 157 12.87 16.58 2.36
N GLY A 158 13.44 17.73 2.01
CA GLY A 158 12.82 19.01 2.35
C GLY A 158 12.59 19.15 3.86
N ASP A 159 11.34 19.36 4.26
CA ASP A 159 10.92 19.51 5.66
C ASP A 159 10.53 18.18 6.33
N ARG A 160 10.64 17.06 5.60
CA ARG A 160 10.22 15.73 6.09
C ARG A 160 11.38 14.90 6.56
N ILE A 161 11.15 14.14 7.60
CA ILE A 161 12.07 13.14 8.13
C ILE A 161 11.46 11.77 7.88
N ILE A 162 12.22 10.91 7.22
CA ILE A 162 11.84 9.53 6.91
C ILE A 162 12.66 8.62 7.80
N ARG A 163 12.00 7.73 8.53
CA ARG A 163 12.62 6.65 9.29
C ARG A 163 12.15 5.33 8.76
N SER A 164 13.06 4.37 8.66
CA SER A 164 12.77 2.99 8.24
C SER A 164 12.92 2.06 9.44
N TYR A 165 11.92 1.22 9.65
CA TYR A 165 11.91 0.19 10.70
C TYR A 165 11.79 -1.17 10.02
N PRO A 166 12.91 -1.86 9.76
CA PRO A 166 12.85 -3.19 9.21
C PRO A 166 12.34 -4.18 10.25
N LEU A 167 11.40 -5.03 9.85
CA LEU A 167 11.00 -6.19 10.63
C LEU A 167 11.84 -7.36 10.17
N VAL A 168 12.74 -7.81 11.02
CA VAL A 168 13.68 -8.90 10.72
C VAL A 168 13.05 -10.24 11.07
N ASP A 169 12.30 -10.30 12.16
CA ASP A 169 11.59 -11.48 12.61
C ASP A 169 10.11 -11.17 12.78
N ILE A 170 9.28 -11.86 12.01
CA ILE A 170 7.82 -11.68 12.05
C ILE A 170 7.25 -12.24 13.35
N ASP A 171 7.89 -13.25 13.95
CA ASP A 171 7.45 -13.90 15.17
C ASP A 171 7.62 -13.03 16.43
N GLU A 172 8.45 -11.97 16.33
CA GLU A 172 8.56 -10.96 17.38
C GLU A 172 7.35 -10.02 17.49
N ILE A 173 6.49 -9.99 16.46
CA ILE A 173 5.27 -9.18 16.47
C ILE A 173 4.14 -10.03 17.07
N ASN A 174 3.76 -9.73 18.29
CA ASN A 174 2.52 -10.24 18.86
C ASN A 174 1.32 -9.57 18.17
N LEU A 175 0.90 -10.14 17.05
CA LEU A 175 -0.36 -9.75 16.43
C LEU A 175 -1.52 -10.20 17.33
N PRO A 176 -2.54 -9.38 17.52
CA PRO A 176 -3.72 -9.82 18.26
C PRO A 176 -4.32 -11.03 17.54
N SER A 177 -4.58 -12.10 18.27
CA SER A 177 -5.16 -13.35 17.76
C SER A 177 -6.56 -13.19 17.16
N MET A 178 -7.18 -12.04 17.36
CA MET A 178 -8.45 -11.64 16.76
C MET A 178 -8.38 -10.16 16.41
N ILE A 179 -8.69 -9.84 15.16
CA ILE A 179 -9.04 -8.47 14.78
C ILE A 179 -10.40 -8.20 15.40
N LYS A 180 -10.40 -7.59 16.56
CA LYS A 180 -11.65 -7.15 17.17
C LYS A 180 -12.14 -5.92 16.41
N PRO A 181 -13.45 -5.84 16.11
CA PRO A 181 -14.01 -4.59 15.63
C PRO A 181 -13.69 -3.50 16.66
N TYR A 182 -13.41 -2.35 16.15
CA TYR A 182 -13.05 -1.13 16.85
C TYR A 182 -13.78 -1.01 18.21
N THR A 183 -13.10 -1.33 19.28
CA THR A 183 -13.60 -1.10 20.62
C THR A 183 -12.92 0.14 21.15
N GLN A 184 -13.63 1.27 21.12
CA GLN A 184 -13.14 2.45 21.84
C GLN A 184 -13.15 2.14 23.33
N MET A 185 -11.98 1.85 23.89
CA MET A 185 -11.83 1.95 25.33
C MET A 185 -11.71 3.43 25.70
N ASN A 186 -12.76 3.94 26.30
CA ASN A 186 -12.79 5.30 26.81
C ASN A 186 -12.13 5.30 28.19
N ILE A 187 -10.87 5.66 28.27
CA ILE A 187 -10.18 5.90 29.55
C ILE A 187 -10.05 7.41 29.68
N ASN A 188 -10.75 7.99 30.64
CA ASN A 188 -10.75 9.43 30.94
C ASN A 188 -11.12 10.33 29.75
N GLY A 189 -12.02 9.89 28.88
CA GLY A 189 -12.44 10.66 27.71
C GLY A 189 -11.54 10.54 26.47
N TYR A 190 -10.49 9.75 26.53
CA TYR A 190 -9.61 9.46 25.39
C TYR A 190 -9.94 8.09 24.79
N GLY A 191 -10.21 8.08 23.48
CA GLY A 191 -10.32 6.82 22.72
C GLY A 191 -8.94 6.21 22.52
N ILE A 192 -8.78 4.95 22.94
CA ILE A 192 -7.54 4.20 22.66
C ILE A 192 -7.79 3.28 21.47
N ALA A 193 -6.95 3.41 20.46
CA ALA A 193 -6.90 2.48 19.35
C ALA A 193 -6.45 1.10 19.84
N THR A 194 -7.19 0.05 19.47
CA THR A 194 -6.99 -1.30 20.00
C THR A 194 -6.30 -2.26 19.03
N ASP A 195 -6.04 -1.82 17.80
CA ASP A 195 -5.31 -2.59 16.80
C ASP A 195 -4.02 -1.88 16.39
N LEU A 196 -3.08 -2.66 15.85
CA LEU A 196 -1.79 -2.15 15.42
C LEU A 196 -1.93 -1.06 14.35
N LEU A 197 -2.88 -1.23 13.44
CA LEU A 197 -3.11 -0.29 12.35
C LEU A 197 -3.63 1.05 12.89
N SER A 198 -4.62 1.01 13.79
CA SER A 198 -5.13 2.20 14.48
C SER A 198 -4.06 2.88 15.33
N PHE A 199 -3.20 2.09 15.98
CA PHE A 199 -2.06 2.62 16.72
C PHE A 199 -1.08 3.35 15.79
N LEU A 200 -0.68 2.74 14.70
CA LEU A 200 0.27 3.33 13.75
C LEU A 200 -0.31 4.55 13.02
N THR A 201 -1.59 4.53 12.67
CA THR A 201 -2.25 5.66 12.01
C THR A 201 -2.67 6.76 12.98
N GLY A 202 -2.89 6.41 14.24
CA GLY A 202 -3.24 7.34 15.31
C GLY A 202 -2.04 8.06 15.93
N VAL A 203 -0.80 7.70 15.55
CA VAL A 203 0.40 8.39 16.07
C VAL A 203 0.41 9.84 15.60
N PRO A 204 0.34 10.81 16.53
CA PRO A 204 0.16 12.22 16.19
C PRO A 204 1.35 12.84 15.43
N TYR A 205 2.45 12.12 15.31
CA TYR A 205 3.70 12.62 14.72
C TYR A 205 3.96 12.10 13.30
N SER A 206 3.08 11.25 12.74
CA SER A 206 3.27 10.71 11.41
C SER A 206 2.15 11.14 10.47
N ASP A 207 2.52 11.88 9.43
CA ASP A 207 1.60 12.26 8.35
C ASP A 207 1.33 11.12 7.38
N CYS A 208 2.27 10.19 7.28
CA CYS A 208 2.18 9.06 6.39
C CYS A 208 2.97 7.87 6.92
N VAL A 209 2.41 6.69 6.80
CA VAL A 209 3.06 5.41 7.09
C VAL A 209 2.99 4.54 5.85
N VAL A 210 4.10 3.93 5.50
CA VAL A 210 4.19 2.99 4.38
C VAL A 210 4.61 1.63 4.91
N PHE A 211 3.72 0.65 4.75
CA PHE A 211 4.07 -0.76 4.95
C PHE A 211 4.52 -1.34 3.63
N ASN A 212 5.71 -1.90 3.62
CA ASN A 212 6.28 -2.50 2.43
C ASN A 212 6.64 -3.96 2.70
N GLN A 213 5.96 -4.87 2.04
CA GLN A 213 6.17 -6.30 2.14
C GLN A 213 6.64 -6.82 0.79
N VAL A 214 7.82 -7.42 0.76
CA VAL A 214 8.42 -7.97 -0.45
C VAL A 214 8.62 -9.47 -0.26
N ILE A 215 8.05 -10.25 -1.17
CA ILE A 215 8.25 -11.70 -1.22
C ILE A 215 8.93 -12.01 -2.55
N GLN A 216 10.15 -12.53 -2.47
CA GLN A 216 10.93 -12.96 -3.62
C GLN A 216 10.99 -14.49 -3.64
N ILE A 217 10.61 -15.07 -4.78
CA ILE A 217 10.80 -16.49 -5.04
C ILE A 217 12.08 -16.62 -5.87
N PRO A 218 13.19 -17.04 -5.27
CA PRO A 218 14.46 -17.14 -5.99
C PRO A 218 14.37 -18.21 -7.07
N GLY A 219 14.85 -17.92 -8.27
CA GLY A 219 14.99 -18.92 -9.32
C GLY A 219 15.98 -20.03 -8.89
N GLN A 220 15.76 -21.24 -9.36
CA GLN A 220 16.64 -22.36 -9.06
C GLN A 220 18.08 -22.00 -9.48
N ARG A 221 18.99 -21.98 -8.51
CA ARG A 221 20.42 -21.92 -8.81
C ARG A 221 20.78 -23.26 -9.48
N LYS A 222 21.02 -23.24 -10.79
CA LYS A 222 21.74 -24.35 -11.42
C LYS A 222 23.11 -24.34 -10.75
N LEU A 223 23.38 -25.35 -9.93
CA LEU A 223 24.71 -25.69 -9.51
C LEU A 223 25.43 -26.17 -10.79
N LEU A 224 26.30 -25.32 -11.31
CA LEU A 224 27.27 -25.69 -12.34
C LEU A 224 28.43 -26.42 -11.67
#